data_cabefd77984b2b2e0a03782b3a5cfced
#
_entry.id   cabefd77984b2b2e0a03782b3a5cfced
#
_cell.length_a   1.000
_cell.length_b   1.000
_cell.length_c   1.000
_cell.angle_alpha   90.00
_cell.angle_beta   90.00
_cell.angle_gamma   90.00
#
_symmetry.space_group_name_H-M   'P 1'
#
loop_
_entity.id
_entity.type
_entity.pdbx_description
1 polymer ?
#
loop_
_entity_poly.entity_id
_entity_poly.type
_entity_poly.pdbx_seq_one_letter_code
_entity_poly.pdbx_strand_id
1 'polypeptide(L)'
;MFASIHKLQQSKKLSSARLFGKILGTAKDYYVVEAKYVDEPERPEPEEGAPPPPVPLEASGEGCNTFTYFVTNDPSQEWTELPQVKPDHISAALLIRKLFTGDLQADVRAYPPFPGKEAEYLRAQIARIWTASTLCPKDKFTLDPEDPGELPFGVKPNDDYLPPPSSAMLQADHWCKSNASVLAIGRCTNPPKEEEEEGEEGAAKPKEPEPEKETPALTPASEDEWSMQLFSRLGAGSAVAVARSLRWPGAFSAAVVKEDKYSNLYIGYGHEALGAPFRPQAPPTIETEPDDLSEQVDMPLAEENALFRAEAEKNLLEAPEEAPEEE
;
A
#
# COMPACT_ATOMS: atom_id res chain seq x y z
N MET A 1 -1.83 -7.48 -22.13
CA MET A 1 -1.01 -6.78 -21.12
C MET A 1 0.43 -7.31 -21.08
N PHE A 2 0.74 -8.54 -20.64
CA PHE A 2 2.14 -9.01 -20.51
C PHE A 2 2.93 -8.94 -21.82
N ALA A 3 2.32 -9.31 -22.96
CA ALA A 3 2.95 -9.15 -24.27
C ALA A 3 3.27 -7.67 -24.61
N SER A 4 2.41 -6.74 -24.20
CA SER A 4 2.63 -5.30 -24.36
C SER A 4 3.77 -4.81 -23.48
N ILE A 5 3.87 -5.26 -22.24
CA ILE A 5 5.00 -4.95 -21.33
C ILE A 5 6.32 -5.48 -21.90
N HIS A 6 6.31 -6.71 -22.42
CA HIS A 6 7.52 -7.28 -23.05
C HIS A 6 7.95 -6.48 -24.30
N LYS A 7 6.98 -6.03 -25.13
CA LYS A 7 7.27 -5.14 -26.26
C LYS A 7 7.85 -3.80 -25.79
N LEU A 8 7.30 -3.22 -24.72
CA LEU A 8 7.82 -2.01 -24.09
C LEU A 8 9.27 -2.22 -23.64
N GLN A 9 9.54 -3.33 -22.93
CA GLN A 9 10.88 -3.66 -22.45
C GLN A 9 11.90 -3.72 -23.58
N GLN A 10 11.55 -4.34 -24.69
CA GLN A 10 12.43 -4.43 -25.86
C GLN A 10 12.62 -3.08 -26.56
N SER A 11 11.54 -2.32 -26.76
CA SER A 11 11.58 -1.05 -27.50
C SER A 11 12.34 0.05 -26.77
N LYS A 12 12.28 0.07 -25.44
CA LYS A 12 12.94 1.08 -24.59
C LYS A 12 14.27 0.60 -23.98
N LYS A 13 14.73 -0.62 -24.32
CA LYS A 13 15.96 -1.22 -23.77
C LYS A 13 15.96 -1.22 -22.23
N LEU A 14 14.88 -1.77 -21.64
CA LEU A 14 14.75 -1.83 -20.19
C LEU A 14 15.39 -3.13 -19.66
N SER A 15 16.17 -3.02 -18.58
CA SER A 15 16.75 -4.16 -17.87
C SER A 15 15.65 -4.98 -17.18
N SER A 16 14.65 -4.29 -16.63
CA SER A 16 13.49 -4.92 -16.02
C SER A 16 12.23 -4.13 -16.31
N ALA A 17 11.10 -4.82 -16.44
CA ALA A 17 9.77 -4.21 -16.54
C ALA A 17 8.75 -5.13 -15.88
N ARG A 18 8.00 -4.63 -14.91
CA ARG A 18 6.94 -5.37 -14.25
C ARG A 18 5.67 -4.53 -14.12
N LEU A 19 4.53 -5.19 -14.03
CA LEU A 19 3.28 -4.52 -13.75
C LEU A 19 3.31 -4.01 -12.29
N PHE A 20 3.31 -2.70 -12.12
CA PHE A 20 3.10 -2.07 -10.82
C PHE A 20 1.64 -2.21 -10.39
N GLY A 21 0.71 -1.97 -11.31
CA GLY A 21 -0.70 -2.11 -11.03
C GLY A 21 -1.62 -1.29 -11.94
N LYS A 22 -2.77 -0.94 -11.36
CA LYS A 22 -3.82 -0.17 -12.01
C LYS A 22 -4.32 0.92 -11.07
N ILE A 23 -4.30 2.17 -11.54
CA ILE A 23 -4.87 3.30 -10.80
C ILE A 23 -6.18 3.68 -11.46
N LEU A 24 -7.25 3.65 -10.67
CA LEU A 24 -8.60 3.90 -11.14
C LEU A 24 -8.84 5.40 -11.29
N GLY A 25 -9.36 5.78 -12.43
CA GLY A 25 -9.73 7.16 -12.75
C GLY A 25 -11.24 7.33 -12.90
N THR A 26 -11.69 8.58 -12.99
CA THR A 26 -13.11 8.92 -13.15
C THR A 26 -13.61 8.73 -14.58
N ALA A 27 -12.76 8.95 -15.58
CA ALA A 27 -13.09 8.76 -16.99
C ALA A 27 -12.33 7.57 -17.60
N LYS A 28 -11.04 7.45 -17.31
CA LYS A 28 -10.20 6.34 -17.77
C LYS A 28 -9.23 5.93 -16.66
N ASP A 29 -8.90 4.65 -16.62
CA ASP A 29 -7.92 4.10 -15.68
C ASP A 29 -6.51 4.18 -16.26
N TYR A 30 -5.51 4.16 -15.36
CA TYR A 30 -4.11 4.03 -15.73
C TYR A 30 -3.59 2.64 -15.41
N TYR A 31 -3.06 1.95 -16.41
CA TYR A 31 -2.19 0.80 -16.20
C TYR A 31 -0.76 1.32 -16.02
N VAL A 32 -0.08 0.84 -14.99
CA VAL A 32 1.23 1.35 -14.60
C VAL A 32 2.25 0.22 -14.65
N VAL A 33 3.37 0.44 -15.33
CA VAL A 33 4.52 -0.44 -15.39
C VAL A 33 5.69 0.25 -14.70
N GLU A 34 6.34 -0.49 -13.81
CA GLU A 34 7.58 -0.12 -13.15
C GLU A 34 8.75 -0.74 -13.91
N ALA A 35 9.77 0.04 -14.21
CA ALA A 35 10.87 -0.39 -15.05
C ALA A 35 12.22 0.22 -14.61
N LYS A 36 13.31 -0.45 -15.01
CA LYS A 36 14.68 0.10 -14.97
C LYS A 36 15.25 0.10 -16.38
N TYR A 37 15.99 1.14 -16.73
CA TYR A 37 16.76 1.18 -17.96
C TYR A 37 18.03 0.32 -17.84
N VAL A 38 18.55 -0.17 -18.96
CA VAL A 38 19.89 -0.76 -19.02
C VAL A 38 20.95 0.35 -18.89
N ASP A 39 20.76 1.40 -19.70
CA ASP A 39 21.55 2.63 -19.64
C ASP A 39 20.56 3.77 -19.44
N GLU A 40 20.68 4.52 -18.35
CA GLU A 40 19.78 5.64 -18.08
C GLU A 40 19.91 6.69 -19.19
N PRO A 41 18.77 7.16 -19.74
CA PRO A 41 18.80 8.22 -20.75
C PRO A 41 19.30 9.52 -20.11
N GLU A 42 20.13 10.25 -20.85
CA GLU A 42 20.52 11.61 -20.47
C GLU A 42 19.24 12.47 -20.31
N ARG A 43 19.09 13.04 -19.16
CA ARG A 43 17.96 13.93 -18.86
C ARG A 43 18.39 15.38 -19.04
N PRO A 44 17.49 16.25 -19.50
CA PRO A 44 17.83 17.66 -19.65
C PRO A 44 18.23 18.23 -18.28
N GLU A 45 19.39 18.86 -18.26
CA GLU A 45 19.84 19.63 -17.10
C GLU A 45 18.89 20.79 -16.82
N PRO A 46 18.77 21.22 -15.54
CA PRO A 46 18.01 22.42 -15.21
C PRO A 46 18.50 23.61 -16.04
N GLU A 47 17.58 24.48 -16.45
CA GLU A 47 17.93 25.68 -17.23
C GLU A 47 19.01 26.51 -16.49
N GLU A 48 20.09 26.86 -17.21
CA GLU A 48 21.16 27.70 -16.68
C GLU A 48 20.58 29.00 -16.10
N GLY A 49 20.78 29.22 -14.80
CA GLY A 49 20.31 30.43 -14.11
C GLY A 49 18.98 30.27 -13.36
N ALA A 50 18.32 29.13 -13.40
CA ALA A 50 17.21 28.87 -12.52
C ALA A 50 17.72 28.72 -11.06
N PRO A 51 17.05 29.34 -10.07
CA PRO A 51 17.45 29.16 -8.68
C PRO A 51 17.34 27.67 -8.32
N PRO A 52 18.32 27.11 -7.58
CA PRO A 52 18.23 25.72 -7.16
C PRO A 52 16.93 25.48 -6.37
N PRO A 53 16.29 24.35 -6.57
CA PRO A 53 15.09 24.02 -5.80
C PRO A 53 15.45 23.94 -4.30
N PRO A 54 14.53 24.36 -3.40
CA PRO A 54 14.78 24.36 -1.97
C PRO A 54 15.11 22.98 -1.39
N VAL A 55 14.66 21.92 -2.04
CA VAL A 55 15.02 20.54 -1.74
C VAL A 55 15.53 19.89 -3.03
N PRO A 56 16.77 19.39 -3.05
CA PRO A 56 17.36 18.79 -4.24
C PRO A 56 16.63 17.49 -4.63
N LEU A 57 16.51 17.26 -5.92
CA LEU A 57 15.94 16.05 -6.50
C LEU A 57 16.79 14.82 -6.15
N GLU A 58 16.15 13.69 -5.85
CA GLU A 58 16.83 12.40 -5.77
C GLU A 58 17.23 11.94 -7.18
N ALA A 59 18.47 11.49 -7.35
CA ALA A 59 18.98 11.05 -8.62
C ALA A 59 18.20 9.85 -9.18
N SER A 60 18.34 9.59 -10.46
CA SER A 60 17.84 8.37 -11.07
C SER A 60 18.46 7.14 -10.43
N GLY A 61 17.64 6.13 -10.14
CA GLY A 61 18.09 4.93 -9.44
C GLY A 61 18.09 5.06 -7.91
N GLU A 62 17.85 6.26 -7.37
CA GLU A 62 17.86 6.51 -5.94
C GLU A 62 16.48 6.92 -5.39
N GLY A 63 16.23 6.60 -4.13
CA GLY A 63 15.07 7.04 -3.37
C GLY A 63 13.74 6.86 -4.11
N CYS A 64 12.96 7.93 -4.20
CA CYS A 64 11.69 7.94 -4.91
C CYS A 64 11.84 7.78 -6.45
N ASN A 65 13.05 7.98 -6.99
CA ASN A 65 13.38 7.83 -8.40
C ASN A 65 14.14 6.54 -8.73
N THR A 66 14.05 5.53 -7.85
CA THR A 66 14.66 4.19 -8.08
C THR A 66 14.18 3.53 -9.37
N PHE A 67 12.93 3.75 -9.73
CA PHE A 67 12.32 3.18 -10.93
C PHE A 67 11.72 4.26 -11.82
N THR A 68 11.74 3.99 -13.12
CA THR A 68 10.99 4.75 -14.11
C THR A 68 9.62 4.09 -14.30
N TYR A 69 8.59 4.91 -14.47
CA TYR A 69 7.21 4.43 -14.61
C TYR A 69 6.64 4.77 -15.97
N PHE A 70 5.99 3.78 -16.56
CA PHE A 70 5.29 3.93 -17.84
C PHE A 70 3.80 3.70 -17.60
N VAL A 71 2.99 4.51 -18.23
CA VAL A 71 1.53 4.44 -18.09
C VAL A 71 0.81 4.41 -19.43
N THR A 72 -0.34 3.76 -19.44
CA THR A 72 -1.29 3.79 -20.57
C THR A 72 -2.71 3.62 -20.05
N ASN A 73 -3.67 4.17 -20.76
CA ASN A 73 -5.08 3.89 -20.49
C ASN A 73 -5.56 2.57 -21.12
N ASP A 74 -4.87 2.11 -22.15
CA ASP A 74 -5.16 0.85 -22.85
C ASP A 74 -3.86 0.12 -23.15
N PRO A 75 -3.66 -1.10 -22.61
CA PRO A 75 -2.46 -1.90 -22.85
C PRO A 75 -2.19 -2.27 -24.31
N SER A 76 -3.14 -2.05 -25.23
CA SER A 76 -2.94 -2.22 -26.68
C SER A 76 -2.27 -1.02 -27.34
N GLN A 77 -2.25 0.12 -26.67
CA GLN A 77 -1.66 1.37 -27.13
C GLN A 77 -0.21 1.56 -26.67
N GLU A 78 0.38 2.67 -27.06
CA GLU A 78 1.73 3.01 -26.63
C GLU A 78 1.76 3.41 -25.15
N TRP A 79 2.90 3.12 -24.51
CA TRP A 79 3.17 3.47 -23.13
C TRP A 79 3.85 4.84 -23.08
N THR A 80 3.33 5.73 -22.25
CA THR A 80 3.90 7.04 -21.97
C THR A 80 4.77 6.97 -20.74
N GLU A 81 5.98 7.48 -20.81
CA GLU A 81 6.87 7.61 -19.66
C GLU A 81 6.40 8.76 -18.76
N LEU A 82 6.33 8.52 -17.47
CA LEU A 82 6.09 9.56 -16.48
C LEU A 82 7.38 10.32 -16.15
N PRO A 83 7.28 11.61 -15.82
CA PRO A 83 8.45 12.40 -15.41
C PRO A 83 9.05 11.86 -14.09
N GLN A 84 10.29 12.27 -13.80
CA GLN A 84 10.85 12.04 -12.45
C GLN A 84 10.01 12.77 -11.41
N VAL A 85 9.90 12.15 -10.25
CA VAL A 85 9.18 12.78 -9.13
C VAL A 85 10.06 13.82 -8.46
N LYS A 86 9.50 14.99 -8.22
CA LYS A 86 10.15 16.07 -7.47
C LYS A 86 9.66 16.08 -6.02
N PRO A 87 10.51 16.50 -5.06
CA PRO A 87 10.13 16.59 -3.66
C PRO A 87 8.91 17.46 -3.40
N ASP A 88 8.80 18.60 -4.09
CA ASP A 88 7.65 19.51 -4.02
C ASP A 88 6.35 18.86 -4.48
N HIS A 89 6.38 18.01 -5.50
CA HIS A 89 5.21 17.25 -5.95
C HIS A 89 4.75 16.24 -4.89
N ILE A 90 5.67 15.56 -4.21
CA ILE A 90 5.33 14.62 -3.15
C ILE A 90 4.74 15.36 -1.95
N SER A 91 5.40 16.45 -1.52
CA SER A 91 4.94 17.28 -0.39
C SER A 91 3.55 17.88 -0.65
N ALA A 92 3.29 18.38 -1.87
CA ALA A 92 1.97 18.83 -2.27
C ALA A 92 0.94 17.67 -2.30
N ALA A 93 1.33 16.50 -2.81
CA ALA A 93 0.47 15.32 -2.88
C ALA A 93 0.10 14.75 -1.50
N LEU A 94 0.89 15.00 -0.45
CA LEU A 94 0.55 14.66 0.93
C LEU A 94 -0.67 15.45 1.44
N LEU A 95 -0.82 16.69 0.99
CA LEU A 95 -1.83 17.63 1.48
C LEU A 95 -3.16 17.55 0.72
N ILE A 96 -3.18 16.94 -0.45
CA ILE A 96 -4.36 16.90 -1.33
C ILE A 96 -4.87 15.48 -1.56
N ARG A 97 -6.17 15.39 -1.85
CA ARG A 97 -6.83 14.14 -2.25
C ARG A 97 -7.71 14.41 -3.45
N LYS A 98 -7.24 14.00 -4.61
CA LYS A 98 -7.93 14.21 -5.86
C LYS A 98 -7.99 12.91 -6.65
N LEU A 99 -9.18 12.52 -7.11
CA LEU A 99 -9.32 11.39 -8.01
C LEU A 99 -8.71 11.72 -9.36
N PHE A 100 -8.09 10.74 -9.99
CA PHE A 100 -7.53 10.85 -11.32
C PHE A 100 -8.62 10.93 -12.38
N THR A 101 -8.39 11.70 -13.42
CA THR A 101 -9.34 11.80 -14.55
C THR A 101 -9.05 10.77 -15.64
N GLY A 102 -7.79 10.37 -15.79
CA GLY A 102 -7.32 9.53 -16.88
C GLY A 102 -6.72 10.32 -18.05
N ASP A 103 -6.49 11.62 -17.86
CA ASP A 103 -5.79 12.50 -18.80
C ASP A 103 -4.55 13.10 -18.14
N LEU A 104 -3.37 12.65 -18.56
CA LEU A 104 -2.09 13.08 -18.03
C LEU A 104 -1.84 14.60 -18.12
N GLN A 105 -2.51 15.28 -19.06
CA GLN A 105 -2.35 16.73 -19.28
C GLN A 105 -3.39 17.56 -18.50
N ALA A 106 -4.31 16.92 -17.80
CA ALA A 106 -5.33 17.61 -17.03
C ALA A 106 -4.71 18.43 -15.87
N ASP A 107 -5.32 19.58 -15.57
CA ASP A 107 -4.96 20.38 -14.40
C ASP A 107 -5.47 19.76 -13.11
N VAL A 108 -4.60 19.66 -12.11
CA VAL A 108 -4.96 19.19 -10.78
C VAL A 108 -5.54 20.36 -9.98
N ARG A 109 -6.86 20.52 -10.04
CA ARG A 109 -7.56 21.56 -9.29
C ARG A 109 -7.76 21.12 -7.84
N ALA A 110 -6.90 21.58 -6.96
CA ALA A 110 -6.90 21.26 -5.53
C ALA A 110 -6.57 22.47 -4.66
N TYR A 111 -6.79 22.36 -3.38
CA TYR A 111 -6.34 23.32 -2.37
C TYR A 111 -5.65 22.54 -1.24
N PRO A 112 -4.37 22.85 -0.94
CA PRO A 112 -3.50 23.80 -1.65
C PRO A 112 -3.31 23.44 -3.14
N PRO A 113 -2.90 24.39 -4.02
CA PRO A 113 -2.69 24.13 -5.43
C PRO A 113 -1.54 23.14 -5.64
N PHE A 114 -1.72 22.23 -6.59
CA PHE A 114 -0.68 21.28 -6.97
C PHE A 114 0.22 21.92 -8.06
N PRO A 115 1.57 21.87 -7.92
CA PRO A 115 2.49 22.49 -8.86
C PRO A 115 2.75 21.56 -10.07
N GLY A 116 1.76 21.32 -10.92
CA GLY A 116 1.92 20.46 -12.09
C GLY A 116 0.60 19.93 -12.65
N LYS A 117 0.72 19.02 -13.59
CA LYS A 117 -0.39 18.32 -14.23
C LYS A 117 -0.70 16.97 -13.54
N GLU A 118 -1.70 16.27 -14.05
CA GLU A 118 -2.08 14.96 -13.55
C GLU A 118 -0.94 13.93 -13.69
N ALA A 119 -0.06 14.07 -14.68
CA ALA A 119 1.10 13.20 -14.84
C ALA A 119 2.05 13.26 -13.64
N GLU A 120 2.39 14.47 -13.18
CA GLU A 120 3.27 14.69 -12.02
C GLU A 120 2.57 14.26 -10.72
N TYR A 121 1.27 14.52 -10.61
CA TYR A 121 0.48 14.08 -9.45
C TYR A 121 0.40 12.55 -9.37
N LEU A 122 0.14 11.90 -10.51
CA LEU A 122 0.14 10.45 -10.62
C LEU A 122 1.50 9.86 -10.21
N ARG A 123 2.59 10.46 -10.71
CA ARG A 123 3.95 10.02 -10.38
C ARG A 123 4.26 10.19 -8.89
N ALA A 124 3.83 11.29 -8.28
CA ALA A 124 3.99 11.52 -6.84
C ALA A 124 3.20 10.48 -6.02
N GLN A 125 1.96 10.17 -6.40
CA GLN A 125 1.17 9.15 -5.70
C GLN A 125 1.76 7.74 -5.89
N ILE A 126 2.29 7.41 -7.06
CA ILE A 126 2.99 6.14 -7.29
C ILE A 126 4.19 6.02 -6.35
N ALA A 127 5.00 7.08 -6.19
CA ALA A 127 6.14 7.08 -5.26
C ALA A 127 5.68 6.82 -3.82
N ARG A 128 4.64 7.50 -3.35
CA ARG A 128 4.06 7.31 -2.01
C ARG A 128 3.53 5.89 -1.80
N ILE A 129 2.83 5.34 -2.79
CA ILE A 129 2.31 3.96 -2.74
C ILE A 129 3.48 2.98 -2.69
N TRP A 130 4.45 3.13 -3.59
CA TRP A 130 5.60 2.23 -3.69
C TRP A 130 6.40 2.17 -2.39
N THR A 131 6.71 3.31 -1.79
CA THR A 131 7.48 3.38 -0.53
C THR A 131 6.71 2.83 0.67
N ALA A 132 5.39 3.03 0.72
CA ALA A 132 4.57 2.65 1.85
C ALA A 132 4.00 1.23 1.77
N SER A 133 3.85 0.66 0.56
CA SER A 133 3.07 -0.56 0.36
C SER A 133 3.84 -1.73 -0.25
N THR A 134 5.14 -1.61 -0.45
CA THR A 134 5.95 -2.73 -0.96
C THR A 134 6.44 -3.59 0.19
N LEU A 135 5.96 -4.84 0.27
CA LEU A 135 6.37 -5.82 1.25
C LEU A 135 7.19 -6.94 0.62
N CYS A 136 8.05 -7.53 1.42
CA CYS A 136 8.74 -8.78 1.14
C CYS A 136 8.64 -9.72 2.34
N PRO A 137 8.82 -11.04 2.16
CA PRO A 137 9.00 -11.95 3.26
C PRO A 137 10.20 -11.54 4.13
N LYS A 138 10.05 -11.65 5.45
CA LYS A 138 11.12 -11.34 6.40
C LYS A 138 12.36 -12.19 6.12
N ASP A 139 13.52 -11.62 6.37
CA ASP A 139 14.84 -12.24 6.20
C ASP A 139 15.20 -12.66 4.76
N LYS A 140 14.32 -12.38 3.78
CA LYS A 140 14.63 -12.60 2.35
C LYS A 140 15.72 -11.67 1.85
N PHE A 141 15.85 -10.50 2.44
CA PHE A 141 16.85 -9.50 2.14
C PHE A 141 17.59 -9.09 3.42
N THR A 142 18.81 -8.62 3.27
CA THR A 142 19.64 -8.03 4.31
C THR A 142 19.97 -6.58 3.97
N LEU A 143 20.24 -5.77 5.00
CA LEU A 143 20.72 -4.40 4.83
C LEU A 143 22.24 -4.40 4.86
N ASP A 144 22.85 -3.73 3.91
CA ASP A 144 24.26 -3.41 3.88
C ASP A 144 24.41 -1.92 3.58
N PRO A 145 24.54 -1.08 4.62
CA PRO A 145 24.67 0.37 4.43
C PRO A 145 25.97 0.80 3.74
N GLU A 146 27.02 -0.01 3.84
CA GLU A 146 28.34 0.30 3.26
C GLU A 146 28.41 -0.03 1.76
N ASP A 147 27.62 -0.99 1.31
CA ASP A 147 27.50 -1.37 -0.08
C ASP A 147 26.01 -1.35 -0.50
N PRO A 148 25.56 -0.29 -1.18
CA PRO A 148 24.14 -0.14 -1.54
C PRO A 148 23.60 -1.26 -2.44
N GLY A 149 24.48 -2.05 -3.09
CA GLY A 149 24.06 -3.19 -3.89
C GLY A 149 23.25 -2.79 -5.13
N GLU A 150 22.55 -3.79 -5.71
CA GLU A 150 21.70 -3.59 -6.89
C GLU A 150 20.29 -3.09 -6.55
N LEU A 151 19.89 -3.22 -5.30
CA LEU A 151 18.57 -2.81 -4.80
C LEU A 151 18.67 -1.47 -4.07
N PRO A 152 17.56 -0.71 -4.00
CA PRO A 152 17.56 0.59 -3.33
C PRO A 152 17.83 0.45 -1.84
N PHE A 153 18.38 1.50 -1.23
CA PHE A 153 18.60 1.61 0.21
C PHE A 153 19.53 0.57 0.84
N GLY A 154 20.50 0.04 0.08
CA GLY A 154 21.45 -0.95 0.57
C GLY A 154 20.82 -2.32 0.86
N VAL A 155 19.72 -2.65 0.22
CA VAL A 155 19.03 -3.94 0.36
C VAL A 155 19.64 -4.96 -0.60
N LYS A 156 20.09 -6.10 -0.07
CA LYS A 156 20.66 -7.20 -0.83
C LYS A 156 19.89 -8.49 -0.62
N PRO A 157 19.84 -9.40 -1.61
CA PRO A 157 19.34 -10.75 -1.39
C PRO A 157 20.11 -11.43 -0.26
N ASN A 158 19.41 -12.19 0.57
CA ASN A 158 20.01 -13.02 1.62
C ASN A 158 20.20 -14.44 1.10
N ASP A 159 21.44 -14.85 0.90
CA ASP A 159 21.78 -16.19 0.41
C ASP A 159 21.42 -17.30 1.41
N ASP A 160 21.36 -16.99 2.70
CA ASP A 160 21.00 -17.91 3.78
C ASP A 160 19.49 -17.95 4.05
N TYR A 161 18.67 -17.33 3.20
CA TYR A 161 17.23 -17.27 3.40
C TYR A 161 16.58 -18.64 3.39
N LEU A 162 15.90 -18.97 4.49
CA LEU A 162 15.06 -20.16 4.60
C LEU A 162 13.59 -19.75 4.64
N PRO A 163 12.80 -20.16 3.63
CA PRO A 163 11.37 -19.84 3.59
C PRO A 163 10.64 -20.35 4.85
N PRO A 164 9.89 -19.50 5.55
CA PRO A 164 9.13 -19.90 6.73
C PRO A 164 7.97 -20.83 6.32
N PRO A 165 7.35 -21.55 7.26
CA PRO A 165 6.13 -22.29 6.96
C PRO A 165 5.01 -21.34 6.52
N SER A 166 4.19 -21.76 5.56
CA SER A 166 3.14 -20.89 4.99
C SER A 166 2.16 -20.34 6.02
N SER A 167 1.91 -21.07 7.11
CA SER A 167 1.06 -20.62 8.22
C SER A 167 1.65 -19.44 8.99
N ALA A 168 2.97 -19.34 9.08
CA ALA A 168 3.64 -18.24 9.75
C ALA A 168 3.40 -16.90 9.02
N MET A 169 3.19 -16.93 7.71
CA MET A 169 2.88 -15.74 6.92
C MET A 169 1.52 -15.08 7.22
N LEU A 170 0.72 -15.68 8.10
CA LEU A 170 -0.49 -15.04 8.66
C LEU A 170 -0.17 -13.96 9.68
N GLN A 171 1.04 -13.94 10.20
CA GLN A 171 1.51 -12.96 11.18
C GLN A 171 2.28 -11.84 10.46
N ALA A 172 2.04 -10.60 10.87
CA ALA A 172 2.72 -9.45 10.27
C ALA A 172 4.23 -9.48 10.48
N ASP A 173 4.70 -10.07 11.57
CA ASP A 173 6.12 -10.21 11.93
C ASP A 173 6.95 -11.00 10.92
N HIS A 174 6.30 -11.77 10.03
CA HIS A 174 6.95 -12.49 8.93
C HIS A 174 7.00 -11.69 7.61
N TRP A 175 6.62 -10.41 7.66
CA TRP A 175 6.69 -9.49 6.54
C TRP A 175 7.49 -8.25 6.91
N CYS A 176 8.24 -7.72 5.94
CA CYS A 176 8.99 -6.47 6.08
C CYS A 176 8.63 -5.50 4.94
N LYS A 177 8.65 -4.21 5.23
CA LYS A 177 8.64 -3.17 4.19
C LYS A 177 10.00 -3.19 3.49
N SER A 178 10.03 -3.36 2.18
CA SER A 178 11.30 -3.44 1.43
C SER A 178 11.96 -2.08 1.21
N ASN A 179 11.24 -0.97 1.42
CA ASN A 179 11.69 0.37 1.08
C ASN A 179 11.72 1.29 2.30
N ALA A 180 12.57 2.32 2.24
CA ALA A 180 12.53 3.44 3.18
C ALA A 180 11.22 4.23 3.00
N SER A 181 10.73 4.84 4.08
CA SER A 181 9.53 5.68 4.03
C SER A 181 9.87 7.07 3.47
N VAL A 182 8.89 7.69 2.81
CA VAL A 182 9.02 9.08 2.35
C VAL A 182 8.93 10.02 3.55
N LEU A 183 9.87 10.95 3.64
CA LEU A 183 9.91 12.05 4.60
C LEU A 183 8.93 13.17 4.20
N ALA A 184 8.58 14.05 5.14
CA ALA A 184 7.68 15.19 4.86
C ALA A 184 8.26 16.16 3.81
N ILE A 185 9.59 16.23 3.71
CA ILE A 185 10.29 17.00 2.68
C ILE A 185 10.11 16.45 1.25
N GLY A 186 9.50 15.26 1.09
CA GLY A 186 9.24 14.65 -0.22
C GLY A 186 10.39 13.83 -0.80
N ARG A 187 11.30 13.33 0.06
CA ARG A 187 12.42 12.45 -0.28
C ARG A 187 12.41 11.21 0.60
N CYS A 188 13.14 10.18 0.22
CA CYS A 188 13.38 9.02 1.08
C CYS A 188 14.57 9.21 2.01
N THR A 189 15.51 10.09 1.64
CA THR A 189 16.72 10.42 2.40
C THR A 189 16.80 11.91 2.64
N ASN A 190 17.43 12.33 3.74
CA ASN A 190 17.74 13.74 3.94
C ASN A 190 18.74 14.24 2.87
N PRO A 191 18.64 15.50 2.44
CA PRO A 191 19.66 16.07 1.55
C PRO A 191 21.03 16.04 2.23
N PRO A 192 22.13 15.88 1.46
CA PRO A 192 23.46 16.00 2.02
C PRO A 192 23.62 17.36 2.66
N LYS A 193 24.18 17.39 3.86
CA LYS A 193 24.52 18.66 4.52
C LYS A 193 25.57 19.37 3.65
N GLU A 194 25.27 20.58 3.22
CA GLU A 194 26.31 21.45 2.67
C GLU A 194 27.33 21.67 3.78
N GLU A 195 28.60 21.30 3.57
CA GLU A 195 29.69 21.66 4.45
C GLU A 195 29.72 23.20 4.45
N GLU A 196 29.41 23.83 5.60
CA GLU A 196 29.56 25.26 5.74
C GLU A 196 31.01 25.58 5.46
N GLU A 197 31.33 26.15 4.29
CA GLU A 197 32.59 26.85 4.11
C GLU A 197 32.58 27.96 5.17
N GLU A 198 33.53 27.88 6.12
CA GLU A 198 33.79 28.93 7.12
C GLU A 198 34.19 30.21 6.38
N GLY A 199 33.20 31.03 6.01
CA GLY A 199 33.42 32.25 5.27
C GLY A 199 32.23 33.21 5.39
N GLU A 200 32.42 34.21 6.29
CA GLU A 200 31.65 35.43 6.48
C GLU A 200 30.44 35.40 7.41
N GLU A 201 30.71 35.86 8.65
CA GLU A 201 29.75 36.46 9.57
C GLU A 201 28.93 37.55 8.86
N GLY A 202 27.60 37.41 8.80
CA GLY A 202 26.80 38.62 8.56
C GLY A 202 25.38 38.47 8.00
N ALA A 203 24.83 37.32 7.74
CA ALA A 203 23.40 37.23 7.42
C ALA A 203 22.77 36.06 8.16
N ALA A 204 21.75 36.30 8.96
CA ALA A 204 20.96 35.24 9.58
C ALA A 204 20.28 34.42 8.46
N LYS A 205 20.91 33.29 8.06
CA LYS A 205 20.28 32.31 7.18
C LYS A 205 19.01 31.79 7.90
N PRO A 206 17.91 31.56 7.20
CA PRO A 206 16.78 30.86 7.77
C PRO A 206 17.28 29.52 8.36
N LYS A 207 16.90 29.22 9.60
CA LYS A 207 17.22 27.93 10.23
C LYS A 207 16.76 26.83 9.28
N GLU A 208 17.72 26.03 8.78
CA GLU A 208 17.40 24.81 8.07
C GLU A 208 16.54 23.92 8.96
N PRO A 209 15.47 23.30 8.42
CA PRO A 209 14.67 22.38 9.19
C PRO A 209 15.56 21.26 9.72
N GLU A 210 15.37 20.91 10.99
CA GLU A 210 16.10 19.77 11.58
C GLU A 210 15.89 18.51 10.71
N PRO A 211 16.95 17.72 10.48
CA PRO A 211 16.83 16.54 9.64
C PRO A 211 15.81 15.59 10.24
N GLU A 212 14.86 15.15 9.43
CA GLU A 212 13.86 14.17 9.82
C GLU A 212 14.53 12.80 10.07
N LYS A 213 13.96 12.03 11.00
CA LYS A 213 14.44 10.69 11.27
C LYS A 213 14.11 9.77 10.08
N GLU A 214 15.11 9.33 9.38
CA GLU A 214 14.96 8.36 8.30
C GLU A 214 14.49 7.00 8.82
N THR A 215 13.55 6.40 8.10
CA THR A 215 13.10 5.04 8.41
C THR A 215 13.86 4.09 7.48
N PRO A 216 14.68 3.18 8.01
CA PRO A 216 15.43 2.25 7.19
C PRO A 216 14.49 1.31 6.42
N ALA A 217 14.96 0.77 5.31
CA ALA A 217 14.33 -0.36 4.65
C ALA A 217 14.31 -1.59 5.58
N LEU A 218 13.54 -2.61 5.21
CA LEU A 218 13.36 -3.87 5.97
C LEU A 218 12.80 -3.67 7.38
N THR A 219 11.99 -2.63 7.61
CA THR A 219 11.22 -2.50 8.84
C THR A 219 10.09 -3.52 8.89
N PRO A 220 9.83 -4.17 10.05
CA PRO A 220 8.73 -5.12 10.19
C PRO A 220 7.38 -4.49 9.82
N ALA A 221 6.52 -5.26 9.18
CA ALA A 221 5.16 -4.84 8.90
C ALA A 221 4.36 -4.77 10.22
N SER A 222 3.49 -3.77 10.33
CA SER A 222 2.60 -3.62 11.48
C SER A 222 1.25 -4.30 11.20
N GLU A 223 0.74 -5.00 12.21
CA GLU A 223 -0.63 -5.51 12.14
C GLU A 223 -1.68 -4.42 12.00
N ASP A 224 -1.40 -3.18 12.44
CA ASP A 224 -2.32 -2.04 12.30
C ASP A 224 -2.45 -1.55 10.87
N GLU A 225 -1.43 -1.78 10.05
CA GLU A 225 -1.41 -1.34 8.65
C GLU A 225 -1.76 -2.44 7.65
N TRP A 226 -1.71 -3.72 8.08
CA TRP A 226 -1.83 -4.86 7.18
C TRP A 226 -2.76 -5.94 7.70
N SER A 227 -3.51 -6.55 6.79
CA SER A 227 -4.35 -7.73 7.03
C SER A 227 -3.82 -8.91 6.23
N MET A 228 -3.47 -10.01 6.92
CA MET A 228 -2.87 -11.19 6.31
C MET A 228 -3.93 -12.26 6.08
N GLN A 229 -3.86 -12.95 4.95
CA GLN A 229 -4.71 -14.09 4.60
C GLN A 229 -3.90 -15.17 3.92
N LEU A 230 -4.27 -16.43 4.14
CA LEU A 230 -3.65 -17.58 3.51
C LEU A 230 -4.65 -18.27 2.60
N PHE A 231 -4.30 -18.39 1.34
CA PHE A 231 -5.07 -19.14 0.36
C PHE A 231 -4.35 -20.45 0.05
N SER A 232 -4.95 -21.57 0.40
CA SER A 232 -4.45 -22.89 0.08
C SER A 232 -5.35 -23.55 -0.96
N ARG A 233 -4.78 -24.13 -2.00
CA ARG A 233 -5.51 -25.00 -2.93
C ARG A 233 -5.46 -26.42 -2.38
N LEU A 234 -6.61 -27.05 -2.21
CA LEU A 234 -6.72 -28.46 -1.92
C LEU A 234 -6.02 -29.27 -3.02
N GLY A 235 -4.96 -29.99 -2.66
CA GLY A 235 -4.21 -30.87 -3.54
C GLY A 235 -3.01 -30.29 -4.27
N ALA A 236 -2.78 -28.98 -4.28
CA ALA A 236 -1.68 -28.36 -5.04
C ALA A 236 -0.39 -28.15 -4.23
N GLY A 237 -0.38 -28.36 -2.93
CA GLY A 237 0.83 -28.19 -2.11
C GLY A 237 1.39 -26.76 -1.99
N SER A 238 0.85 -25.80 -2.73
CA SER A 238 1.29 -24.39 -2.72
C SER A 238 0.24 -23.52 -2.09
N ALA A 239 0.54 -22.97 -0.93
CA ALA A 239 -0.25 -21.94 -0.29
C ALA A 239 0.27 -20.58 -0.70
N VAL A 240 -0.64 -19.63 -0.97
CA VAL A 240 -0.34 -18.23 -1.27
C VAL A 240 -0.73 -17.41 -0.07
N ALA A 241 0.23 -16.76 0.55
CA ALA A 241 -0.01 -15.76 1.57
C ALA A 241 -0.23 -14.40 0.91
N VAL A 242 -1.27 -13.69 1.30
CA VAL A 242 -1.61 -12.37 0.77
C VAL A 242 -1.72 -11.39 1.93
N ALA A 243 -0.91 -10.36 1.89
CA ALA A 243 -1.00 -9.20 2.75
C ALA A 243 -1.75 -8.08 2.00
N ARG A 244 -2.80 -7.54 2.61
CA ARG A 244 -3.58 -6.42 2.10
C ARG A 244 -3.34 -5.19 2.96
N SER A 245 -2.97 -4.08 2.35
CA SER A 245 -2.82 -2.82 3.06
C SER A 245 -4.17 -2.25 3.49
N LEU A 246 -4.24 -1.83 4.75
CA LEU A 246 -5.36 -1.10 5.32
C LEU A 246 -5.17 0.41 5.15
N ARG A 247 -3.92 0.86 5.08
CA ARG A 247 -3.55 2.26 4.88
C ARG A 247 -3.66 2.70 3.41
N TRP A 248 -3.27 1.83 2.48
CA TRP A 248 -3.38 2.06 1.04
C TRP A 248 -4.36 1.06 0.41
N PRO A 249 -5.66 1.34 0.43
CA PRO A 249 -6.66 0.44 -0.14
C PRO A 249 -6.36 0.13 -1.61
N GLY A 250 -6.24 -1.16 -1.91
CA GLY A 250 -5.84 -1.63 -3.23
C GLY A 250 -4.37 -2.08 -3.33
N ALA A 251 -3.55 -1.89 -2.29
CA ALA A 251 -2.22 -2.46 -2.24
C ALA A 251 -2.25 -3.89 -1.68
N PHE A 252 -1.65 -4.81 -2.43
CA PHE A 252 -1.56 -6.22 -2.11
C PHE A 252 -0.13 -6.71 -2.29
N SER A 253 0.32 -7.51 -1.36
CA SER A 253 1.57 -8.26 -1.46
C SER A 253 1.25 -9.74 -1.35
N ALA A 254 1.70 -10.54 -2.30
CA ALA A 254 1.47 -11.98 -2.32
C ALA A 254 2.79 -12.73 -2.31
N ALA A 255 2.88 -13.81 -1.53
CA ALA A 255 4.05 -14.68 -1.49
C ALA A 255 3.65 -16.14 -1.61
N VAL A 256 4.36 -16.86 -2.49
CA VAL A 256 4.32 -18.32 -2.59
C VAL A 256 5.59 -18.85 -1.95
N VAL A 257 5.52 -19.09 -0.66
CA VAL A 257 6.70 -19.33 0.19
C VAL A 257 7.53 -20.52 -0.27
N LYS A 258 6.88 -21.63 -0.66
CA LYS A 258 7.57 -22.83 -1.16
C LYS A 258 8.34 -22.63 -2.46
N GLU A 259 7.91 -21.69 -3.29
CA GLU A 259 8.55 -21.39 -4.57
C GLU A 259 9.49 -20.20 -4.48
N ASP A 260 9.64 -19.62 -3.29
CA ASP A 260 10.40 -18.40 -3.03
C ASP A 260 10.04 -17.24 -3.97
N LYS A 261 8.75 -17.12 -4.30
CA LYS A 261 8.22 -16.06 -5.17
C LYS A 261 7.36 -15.10 -4.39
N TYR A 262 7.52 -13.83 -4.65
CA TYR A 262 6.64 -12.79 -4.11
C TYR A 262 6.38 -11.71 -5.15
N SER A 263 5.30 -10.97 -4.98
CA SER A 263 4.91 -9.89 -5.87
C SER A 263 4.08 -8.87 -5.13
N ASN A 264 4.29 -7.60 -5.46
CA ASN A 264 3.49 -6.48 -4.99
C ASN A 264 2.67 -5.94 -6.16
N LEU A 265 1.41 -5.62 -5.91
CA LEU A 265 0.47 -5.12 -6.89
C LEU A 265 -0.42 -4.05 -6.26
N TYR A 266 -0.70 -3.00 -7.01
CA TYR A 266 -1.64 -1.97 -6.61
C TYR A 266 -2.85 -1.91 -7.56
N ILE A 267 -4.06 -2.00 -7.03
CA ILE A 267 -5.30 -1.77 -7.78
C ILE A 267 -6.23 -0.92 -6.92
N GLY A 268 -6.25 0.38 -7.16
CA GLY A 268 -7.02 1.30 -6.33
C GLY A 268 -7.05 2.71 -6.87
N TYR A 269 -7.61 3.63 -6.11
CA TYR A 269 -7.81 5.03 -6.50
C TYR A 269 -6.58 5.94 -6.29
N GLY A 270 -5.45 5.41 -5.85
CA GLY A 270 -4.24 6.18 -5.57
C GLY A 270 -4.33 7.06 -4.32
N HIS A 271 -5.16 6.70 -3.37
CA HIS A 271 -5.36 7.45 -2.13
C HIS A 271 -5.07 6.63 -0.89
N GLU A 272 -4.48 7.29 0.07
CA GLU A 272 -4.31 6.79 1.42
C GLU A 272 -5.64 6.85 2.17
N ALA A 273 -5.95 5.83 2.99
CA ALA A 273 -7.14 5.80 3.82
C ALA A 273 -7.15 6.95 4.84
N LEU A 274 -8.34 7.45 5.15
CA LEU A 274 -8.54 8.49 6.18
C LEU A 274 -8.66 7.84 7.55
N GLY A 275 -7.85 8.29 8.50
CA GLY A 275 -7.92 7.85 9.88
C GLY A 275 -7.39 6.44 10.12
N ALA A 276 -7.66 5.92 11.31
CA ALA A 276 -7.28 4.55 11.66
C ALA A 276 -8.07 3.54 10.83
N PRO A 277 -7.42 2.49 10.31
CA PRO A 277 -8.10 1.47 9.53
C PRO A 277 -9.09 0.71 10.41
N PHE A 278 -10.28 0.46 9.85
CA PHE A 278 -11.29 -0.36 10.52
C PHE A 278 -10.82 -1.82 10.59
N ARG A 279 -10.76 -2.34 11.81
CA ARG A 279 -10.56 -3.76 12.08
C ARG A 279 -11.83 -4.32 12.69
N PRO A 280 -12.47 -5.31 12.06
CA PRO A 280 -13.55 -6.02 12.71
C PRO A 280 -13.00 -6.73 13.96
N GLN A 281 -13.78 -6.74 15.02
CA GLN A 281 -13.44 -7.51 16.21
C GLN A 281 -13.31 -8.98 15.81
N ALA A 282 -12.24 -9.63 16.27
CA ALA A 282 -12.09 -11.05 16.06
C ALA A 282 -13.27 -11.80 16.71
N PRO A 283 -13.82 -12.81 16.03
CA PRO A 283 -14.83 -13.65 16.65
C PRO A 283 -14.25 -14.32 17.91
N PRO A 284 -15.05 -14.59 18.93
CA PRO A 284 -14.61 -15.34 20.09
C PRO A 284 -14.03 -16.70 19.65
N THR A 285 -13.12 -17.22 20.44
CA THR A 285 -12.59 -18.58 20.22
C THR A 285 -13.75 -19.57 20.24
N ILE A 286 -13.72 -20.50 19.29
CA ILE A 286 -14.68 -21.61 19.30
C ILE A 286 -14.40 -22.43 20.56
N GLU A 287 -15.36 -22.44 21.47
CA GLU A 287 -15.33 -23.31 22.64
C GLU A 287 -15.82 -24.69 22.22
N THR A 288 -15.23 -25.73 22.78
CA THR A 288 -15.75 -27.08 22.65
C THR A 288 -17.05 -27.20 23.44
N GLU A 289 -18.01 -27.88 22.87
CA GLU A 289 -19.29 -28.16 23.53
C GLU A 289 -19.03 -28.87 24.86
N PRO A 290 -19.60 -28.42 26.00
CA PRO A 290 -19.42 -29.09 27.27
C PRO A 290 -19.96 -30.52 27.24
N ASP A 291 -19.16 -31.49 27.71
CA ASP A 291 -19.52 -32.91 27.68
C ASP A 291 -20.72 -33.27 28.59
N ASP A 292 -21.12 -32.34 29.48
CA ASP A 292 -22.20 -32.48 30.44
C ASP A 292 -23.54 -31.89 29.95
N LEU A 293 -23.53 -31.19 28.78
CA LEU A 293 -24.75 -30.70 28.15
C LEU A 293 -25.31 -31.74 27.18
N SER A 294 -26.46 -32.27 27.50
CA SER A 294 -27.25 -33.04 26.54
C SER A 294 -28.34 -32.18 25.94
N GLU A 295 -28.48 -32.21 24.63
CA GLU A 295 -29.57 -31.55 23.94
C GLU A 295 -30.92 -32.14 24.42
N GLN A 296 -31.84 -31.28 24.78
CA GLN A 296 -33.19 -31.70 25.04
C GLN A 296 -33.88 -32.02 23.70
N VAL A 297 -34.55 -33.14 23.67
CA VAL A 297 -35.33 -33.52 22.49
C VAL A 297 -36.49 -32.54 22.36
N ASP A 298 -36.61 -31.90 21.20
CA ASP A 298 -37.76 -31.00 20.94
C ASP A 298 -39.07 -31.70 21.15
N MET A 299 -39.98 -31.02 21.81
CA MET A 299 -41.31 -31.56 21.98
C MET A 299 -42.05 -31.69 20.64
N PRO A 300 -42.84 -32.73 20.46
CA PRO A 300 -43.71 -32.82 19.29
C PRO A 300 -44.63 -31.61 19.18
N LEU A 301 -44.86 -31.11 18.00
CA LEU A 301 -45.70 -29.94 17.70
C LEU A 301 -47.09 -30.00 18.37
N ALA A 302 -47.63 -31.21 18.56
CA ALA A 302 -48.92 -31.40 19.24
C ALA A 302 -48.88 -31.06 20.73
N GLU A 303 -47.78 -31.40 21.41
CA GLU A 303 -47.58 -31.08 22.85
C GLU A 303 -47.26 -29.61 23.03
N GLU A 304 -46.44 -29.01 22.16
CA GLU A 304 -46.16 -27.60 22.16
C GLU A 304 -47.41 -26.75 22.00
N ASN A 305 -48.27 -27.10 21.03
CA ASN A 305 -49.58 -26.44 20.84
C ASN A 305 -50.53 -26.64 22.03
N ALA A 306 -50.44 -27.78 22.72
CA ALA A 306 -51.27 -28.02 23.93
C ALA A 306 -50.80 -27.12 25.09
N LEU A 307 -49.50 -26.95 25.27
CA LEU A 307 -48.93 -26.04 26.27
C LEU A 307 -49.30 -24.58 25.99
N PHE A 308 -49.17 -24.11 24.75
CA PHE A 308 -49.58 -22.76 24.37
C PHE A 308 -51.07 -22.50 24.64
N ARG A 309 -51.96 -23.49 24.37
CA ARG A 309 -53.37 -23.35 24.67
C ARG A 309 -53.65 -23.29 26.18
N ALA A 310 -52.97 -24.15 26.96
CA ALA A 310 -53.12 -24.15 28.41
C ALA A 310 -52.61 -22.83 29.03
N GLU A 311 -51.53 -22.28 28.52
CA GLU A 311 -51.00 -20.99 28.96
C GLU A 311 -51.91 -19.83 28.57
N ALA A 312 -52.48 -19.85 27.35
CA ALA A 312 -53.45 -18.87 26.92
C ALA A 312 -54.76 -18.92 27.75
N GLU A 313 -55.28 -20.13 28.08
CA GLU A 313 -56.43 -20.29 28.98
C GLU A 313 -56.10 -19.77 30.38
N LYS A 314 -54.92 -20.05 30.91
CA LYS A 314 -54.50 -19.54 32.21
C LYS A 314 -54.45 -18.01 32.24
N ASN A 315 -53.83 -17.40 31.19
CA ASN A 315 -53.76 -15.95 31.09
C ASN A 315 -55.13 -15.28 30.92
N LEU A 316 -56.10 -15.96 30.28
CA LEU A 316 -57.51 -15.51 30.20
C LEU A 316 -58.25 -15.56 31.55
N LEU A 317 -57.96 -16.58 32.38
CA LEU A 317 -58.54 -16.72 33.72
C LEU A 317 -57.87 -15.75 34.73
N GLU A 318 -56.62 -15.38 34.51
CA GLU A 318 -55.88 -14.46 35.39
C GLU A 318 -56.00 -12.98 34.91
N ALA A 319 -56.64 -12.72 33.76
CA ALA A 319 -56.93 -11.37 33.33
C ALA A 319 -57.87 -10.66 34.31
N PRO A 320 -57.54 -9.49 34.87
CA PRO A 320 -58.39 -8.74 35.74
C PRO A 320 -59.71 -8.38 34.99
N GLU A 321 -60.85 -8.63 35.58
CA GLU A 321 -62.15 -8.13 35.07
C GLU A 321 -62.05 -6.60 34.91
N GLU A 322 -62.08 -6.13 33.65
CA GLU A 322 -62.22 -4.69 33.40
C GLU A 322 -63.46 -4.19 34.13
N ALA A 323 -63.28 -3.33 35.11
CA ALA A 323 -64.36 -2.64 35.78
C ALA A 323 -65.19 -1.87 34.76
N PRO A 324 -66.52 -1.91 34.80
CA PRO A 324 -67.36 -1.19 33.86
C PRO A 324 -67.10 0.32 34.02
N GLU A 325 -66.80 0.98 32.91
CA GLU A 325 -66.74 2.44 32.82
C GLU A 325 -68.13 2.98 33.24
N GLU A 326 -68.20 3.68 34.38
CA GLU A 326 -69.33 4.49 34.73
C GLU A 326 -69.40 5.72 33.82
N GLU A 327 -70.47 5.90 33.08
CA GLU A 327 -70.88 7.09 32.34
C GLU A 327 -71.05 8.34 33.21
#